data_775bb2645edaaf47dcfa166ea58281a0
#
_entry.id   775bb2645edaaf47dcfa166ea58281a0
#
_cell.length_a   1.000
_cell.length_b   1.000
_cell.length_c   1.000
_cell.angle_alpha   90.00
_cell.angle_beta   90.00
_cell.angle_gamma   90.00
#
_symmetry.space_group_name_H-M   'P 1'
#
loop_
_entity.id
_entity.type
_entity.pdbx_description
1 polymer ?
#
loop_
_entity_poly.entity_id
_entity_poly.type
_entity_poly.pdbx_seq_one_letter_code
_entity_poly.pdbx_strand_id
1 'polypeptide(L)'
;MQREAVETLLKYSYATADIAMRLGKTKIGLELSKNFKNILVSYPNKSIKKSWEDDSEKFGISLESITFTTHRSIGKHELKSYDCVIIDEIDQISENQWTDIILDLPNKMYGLTGTPPNKGQKATNLYSYCPVVYSKKLEETTGITNKDYDIWVHKVRPSLQRDILLKSGKLWSEAAQIEFYDKTYLKTKSFNLMIKLIQSISRSKTKIQYVKKLAEKMKRGLIFVETIEQCKELGYPAYHTKEKDSEKNLEDFKSGKIDKLVTINQLKAGITFDDLYEVIILHAYSSNNRAQQRIGRALNLIEGDKKKAKIHVICLED
;
A
#
# COMPACT_ATOMS: atom_id res chain seq x y z
N MET A 1 12.78 -8.91 -18.33
CA MET A 1 11.73 -8.91 -17.28
C MET A 1 10.40 -8.38 -17.78
N GLN A 2 10.21 -7.07 -18.09
CA GLN A 2 8.91 -6.54 -18.52
C GLN A 2 8.40 -7.22 -19.80
N ARG A 3 9.25 -7.38 -20.82
CA ARG A 3 8.93 -8.12 -22.05
C ARG A 3 8.57 -9.58 -21.78
N GLU A 4 9.33 -10.26 -20.95
CA GLU A 4 9.08 -11.64 -20.53
C GLU A 4 7.73 -11.79 -19.80
N ALA A 5 7.38 -10.81 -18.91
CA ALA A 5 6.08 -10.79 -18.25
C ALA A 5 4.93 -10.69 -19.27
N VAL A 6 5.04 -9.78 -20.25
CA VAL A 6 4.05 -9.62 -21.32
C VAL A 6 3.93 -10.88 -22.15
N GLU A 7 5.05 -11.45 -22.62
CA GLU A 7 5.09 -12.68 -23.39
C GLU A 7 4.47 -13.86 -22.63
N THR A 8 4.66 -13.91 -21.30
CA THR A 8 4.07 -14.95 -20.45
C THR A 8 2.57 -14.75 -20.31
N LEU A 9 2.11 -13.54 -20.02
CA LEU A 9 0.68 -13.23 -19.88
C LEU A 9 -0.11 -13.55 -21.17
N LEU A 10 0.42 -13.19 -22.33
CA LEU A 10 -0.23 -13.39 -23.63
C LEU A 10 -0.46 -14.85 -24.01
N LYS A 11 0.19 -15.81 -23.33
CA LYS A 11 -0.06 -17.26 -23.51
C LYS A 11 -1.42 -17.70 -22.95
N TYR A 12 -2.04 -16.89 -22.11
CA TYR A 12 -3.28 -17.20 -21.41
C TYR A 12 -4.38 -16.19 -21.75
N SER A 13 -5.64 -16.63 -21.68
CA SER A 13 -6.77 -15.70 -21.77
C SER A 13 -7.02 -14.96 -20.46
N TYR A 14 -6.71 -15.59 -19.34
CA TYR A 14 -6.86 -15.04 -17.99
C TYR A 14 -5.59 -15.27 -17.21
N ALA A 15 -4.90 -14.21 -16.83
CA ALA A 15 -3.61 -14.33 -16.17
C ALA A 15 -3.24 -13.08 -15.37
N THR A 16 -2.56 -13.27 -14.26
CA THR A 16 -2.05 -12.18 -13.42
C THR A 16 -0.53 -12.20 -13.35
N ALA A 17 0.07 -11.02 -13.41
CA ALA A 17 1.46 -10.80 -13.06
C ALA A 17 1.58 -10.23 -11.65
N ASP A 18 2.29 -10.95 -10.78
CA ASP A 18 2.72 -10.51 -9.45
C ASP A 18 4.09 -9.84 -9.54
N ILE A 19 4.07 -8.53 -9.63
CA ILE A 19 5.25 -7.72 -9.89
C ILE A 19 5.55 -6.85 -8.67
N ALA A 20 6.70 -7.05 -8.08
CA ALA A 20 7.16 -6.24 -6.97
C ALA A 20 7.08 -4.73 -7.31
N MET A 21 6.97 -3.92 -6.28
CA MET A 21 6.87 -2.47 -6.45
C MET A 21 8.05 -1.93 -7.25
N ARG A 22 7.77 -0.92 -8.09
CA ARG A 22 8.75 -0.20 -8.94
C ARG A 22 9.37 -0.99 -10.09
N LEU A 23 8.91 -2.19 -10.36
CA LEU A 23 9.35 -2.97 -11.53
C LEU A 23 8.56 -2.65 -12.80
N GLY A 24 7.78 -1.56 -12.79
CA GLY A 24 7.07 -1.08 -13.99
C GLY A 24 5.80 -1.85 -14.32
N LYS A 25 4.93 -2.12 -13.34
CA LYS A 25 3.60 -2.70 -13.58
C LYS A 25 2.83 -1.95 -14.67
N THR A 26 2.78 -0.61 -14.56
CA THR A 26 2.12 0.25 -15.56
C THR A 26 2.71 0.04 -16.96
N LYS A 27 4.05 -0.05 -17.07
CA LYS A 27 4.70 -0.32 -18.34
C LYS A 27 4.32 -1.69 -18.91
N ILE A 28 4.19 -2.72 -18.06
CA ILE A 28 3.72 -4.04 -18.51
C ILE A 28 2.29 -3.92 -19.05
N GLY A 29 1.40 -3.19 -18.36
CA GLY A 29 0.04 -2.94 -18.83
C GLY A 29 0.00 -2.19 -20.16
N LEU A 30 0.83 -1.16 -20.33
CA LEU A 30 1.00 -0.40 -21.57
C LEU A 30 1.55 -1.28 -22.72
N GLU A 31 2.53 -2.13 -22.43
CA GLU A 31 3.06 -3.06 -23.46
C GLU A 31 2.05 -4.13 -23.83
N LEU A 32 1.23 -4.63 -22.87
CA LEU A 32 0.10 -5.51 -23.15
C LEU A 32 -0.93 -4.85 -24.06
N SER A 33 -1.24 -3.58 -23.82
CA SER A 33 -2.27 -2.87 -24.59
C SER A 33 -1.97 -2.79 -26.08
N LYS A 34 -0.71 -2.79 -26.49
CA LYS A 34 -0.33 -2.79 -27.93
C LYS A 34 -0.87 -3.99 -28.73
N ASN A 35 -1.30 -5.05 -28.04
CA ASN A 35 -1.77 -6.28 -28.68
C ASN A 35 -3.30 -6.30 -28.94
N PHE A 36 -4.01 -5.22 -28.57
CA PHE A 36 -5.47 -5.16 -28.62
C PHE A 36 -5.93 -3.80 -29.15
N LYS A 37 -7.14 -3.76 -29.74
CA LYS A 37 -7.69 -2.54 -30.34
C LYS A 37 -8.67 -1.80 -29.44
N ASN A 38 -9.37 -2.53 -28.57
CA ASN A 38 -10.37 -1.97 -27.65
C ASN A 38 -10.15 -2.55 -26.26
N ILE A 39 -9.64 -1.72 -25.34
CA ILE A 39 -9.16 -2.16 -24.05
C ILE A 39 -9.85 -1.40 -22.93
N LEU A 40 -10.28 -2.10 -21.89
CA LEU A 40 -10.70 -1.49 -20.64
C LEU A 40 -9.58 -1.65 -19.60
N VAL A 41 -9.13 -0.54 -19.03
CA VAL A 41 -8.22 -0.54 -17.88
C VAL A 41 -8.99 -0.13 -16.64
N SER A 42 -9.07 -1.04 -15.67
CA SER A 42 -9.69 -0.78 -14.37
C SER A 42 -8.63 -0.58 -13.30
N TYR A 43 -8.82 0.41 -12.42
CA TYR A 43 -7.89 0.77 -11.35
C TYR A 43 -8.63 1.20 -10.07
N PRO A 44 -7.98 1.11 -8.86
CA PRO A 44 -8.67 1.38 -7.59
C PRO A 44 -9.01 2.87 -7.37
N ASN A 45 -8.21 3.80 -7.88
CA ASN A 45 -8.43 5.24 -7.68
C ASN A 45 -7.84 6.09 -8.81
N LYS A 46 -8.35 7.31 -8.97
CA LYS A 46 -8.01 8.23 -10.08
C LYS A 46 -6.52 8.61 -10.17
N SER A 47 -5.75 8.53 -9.09
CA SER A 47 -4.31 8.87 -9.13
C SER A 47 -3.50 7.85 -9.93
N ILE A 48 -3.99 6.61 -10.06
CA ILE A 48 -3.34 5.59 -10.88
C ILE A 48 -3.47 5.92 -12.37
N LYS A 49 -4.61 6.48 -12.80
CA LYS A 49 -4.78 6.94 -14.19
C LYS A 49 -3.66 7.89 -14.59
N LYS A 50 -3.32 8.85 -13.73
CA LYS A 50 -2.22 9.77 -13.99
C LYS A 50 -0.88 9.05 -14.20
N SER A 51 -0.60 8.00 -13.41
CA SER A 51 0.62 7.19 -13.62
C SER A 51 0.63 6.50 -14.98
N TRP A 52 -0.53 6.06 -15.49
CA TRP A 52 -0.66 5.51 -16.83
C TRP A 52 -0.41 6.57 -17.91
N GLU A 53 -0.91 7.78 -17.72
CA GLU A 53 -0.71 8.92 -18.62
C GLU A 53 0.77 9.33 -18.65
N ASP A 54 1.41 9.53 -17.47
CA ASP A 54 2.81 9.88 -17.33
C ASP A 54 3.74 8.81 -17.95
N ASP A 55 3.48 7.53 -17.70
CA ASP A 55 4.27 6.43 -18.26
C ASP A 55 4.02 6.25 -19.77
N SER A 56 2.78 6.49 -20.25
CA SER A 56 2.43 6.50 -21.69
C SER A 56 3.30 7.53 -22.44
N GLU A 57 3.35 8.75 -21.96
CA GLU A 57 4.17 9.81 -22.52
C GLU A 57 5.66 9.43 -22.47
N LYS A 58 6.14 8.98 -21.32
CA LYS A 58 7.54 8.57 -21.11
C LYS A 58 7.99 7.47 -22.06
N PHE A 59 7.12 6.51 -22.39
CA PHE A 59 7.47 5.36 -23.22
C PHE A 59 6.98 5.48 -24.67
N GLY A 60 6.30 6.57 -25.03
CA GLY A 60 5.76 6.80 -26.37
C GLY A 60 4.67 5.78 -26.77
N ILE A 61 3.82 5.36 -25.82
CA ILE A 61 2.76 4.38 -26.06
C ILE A 61 1.41 5.09 -26.05
N SER A 62 0.66 5.05 -27.16
CA SER A 62 -0.66 5.69 -27.26
C SER A 62 -1.69 5.07 -26.31
N LEU A 63 -2.58 5.91 -25.78
CA LEU A 63 -3.72 5.52 -24.94
C LEU A 63 -5.05 5.53 -25.71
N GLU A 64 -5.06 5.79 -27.02
CA GLU A 64 -6.28 5.96 -27.80
C GLU A 64 -7.18 4.71 -27.80
N SER A 65 -6.59 3.52 -27.72
CA SER A 65 -7.32 2.24 -27.63
C SER A 65 -7.81 1.91 -26.23
N ILE A 66 -7.53 2.76 -25.23
CA ILE A 66 -7.75 2.44 -23.83
C ILE A 66 -8.90 3.28 -23.24
N THR A 67 -9.93 2.60 -22.80
CA THR A 67 -10.96 3.17 -21.92
C THR A 67 -10.56 2.96 -20.47
N PHE A 68 -10.57 4.03 -19.67
CA PHE A 68 -10.22 3.98 -18.27
C PHE A 68 -11.44 3.99 -17.35
N THR A 69 -11.47 3.10 -16.36
CA THR A 69 -12.54 3.03 -15.36
C THR A 69 -11.98 2.76 -13.96
N THR A 70 -12.75 3.10 -12.94
CA THR A 70 -12.40 2.68 -11.56
C THR A 70 -12.97 1.30 -11.27
N HIS A 71 -12.36 0.55 -10.34
CA HIS A 71 -12.90 -0.74 -9.88
C HIS A 71 -14.38 -0.65 -9.45
N ARG A 72 -14.77 0.49 -8.81
CA ARG A 72 -16.16 0.73 -8.40
C ARG A 72 -17.15 0.87 -9.56
N SER A 73 -16.65 1.16 -10.73
CA SER A 73 -17.47 1.40 -11.92
C SER A 73 -17.33 0.29 -12.96
N ILE A 74 -16.60 -0.78 -12.67
CA ILE A 74 -16.33 -1.85 -13.63
C ILE A 74 -17.63 -2.53 -14.13
N GLY A 75 -18.58 -2.78 -13.23
CA GLY A 75 -19.88 -3.35 -13.55
C GLY A 75 -20.81 -2.44 -14.37
N LYS A 76 -20.40 -1.21 -14.71
CA LYS A 76 -21.13 -0.33 -15.63
C LYS A 76 -20.73 -0.53 -17.10
N HIS A 77 -19.70 -1.33 -17.33
CA HIS A 77 -19.19 -1.64 -18.67
C HIS A 77 -19.62 -3.04 -19.08
N GLU A 78 -19.94 -3.21 -20.35
CA GLU A 78 -20.12 -4.51 -20.98
C GLU A 78 -18.73 -5.08 -21.27
N LEU A 79 -18.22 -5.92 -20.37
CA LEU A 79 -16.81 -6.37 -20.40
C LEU A 79 -16.50 -7.21 -21.62
N LYS A 80 -17.50 -7.96 -22.14
CA LYS A 80 -17.37 -8.77 -23.36
C LYS A 80 -17.20 -7.95 -24.62
N SER A 81 -17.57 -6.65 -24.60
CA SER A 81 -17.39 -5.75 -25.74
C SER A 81 -15.93 -5.32 -25.95
N TYR A 82 -15.06 -5.55 -24.97
CA TYR A 82 -13.65 -5.23 -25.06
C TYR A 82 -12.83 -6.44 -25.53
N ASP A 83 -11.81 -6.20 -26.34
CA ASP A 83 -10.84 -7.23 -26.73
C ASP A 83 -10.08 -7.76 -25.52
N CYS A 84 -9.81 -6.85 -24.57
CA CYS A 84 -9.05 -7.13 -23.35
C CYS A 84 -9.47 -6.23 -22.19
N VAL A 85 -9.51 -6.79 -20.99
CA VAL A 85 -9.66 -6.04 -19.73
C VAL A 85 -8.36 -6.18 -18.94
N ILE A 86 -7.75 -5.06 -18.57
CA ILE A 86 -6.57 -5.01 -17.70
C ILE A 86 -7.00 -4.46 -16.33
N ILE A 87 -6.72 -5.20 -15.27
CA ILE A 87 -7.08 -4.81 -13.90
C ILE A 87 -5.80 -4.50 -13.13
N ASP A 88 -5.53 -3.21 -12.95
CA ASP A 88 -4.38 -2.75 -12.18
C ASP A 88 -4.70 -2.77 -10.68
N GLU A 89 -3.80 -3.33 -9.87
CA GLU A 89 -4.00 -3.66 -8.44
C GLU A 89 -5.22 -4.60 -8.25
N ILE A 90 -5.25 -5.72 -8.98
CA ILE A 90 -6.36 -6.69 -8.97
C ILE A 90 -6.67 -7.25 -7.57
N ASP A 91 -5.70 -7.25 -6.65
CA ASP A 91 -5.88 -7.62 -5.25
C ASP A 91 -6.84 -6.68 -4.48
N GLN A 92 -7.11 -5.48 -5.01
CA GLN A 92 -8.04 -4.51 -4.43
C GLN A 92 -9.48 -4.68 -4.90
N ILE A 93 -9.76 -5.55 -5.86
CA ILE A 93 -11.12 -5.90 -6.30
C ILE A 93 -11.91 -6.47 -5.10
N SER A 94 -13.09 -5.93 -4.86
CA SER A 94 -14.03 -6.42 -3.83
C SER A 94 -14.81 -7.64 -4.33
N GLU A 95 -15.47 -8.36 -3.42
CA GLU A 95 -16.32 -9.51 -3.78
C GLU A 95 -17.44 -9.14 -4.74
N ASN A 96 -18.10 -8.00 -4.52
CA ASN A 96 -19.17 -7.53 -5.43
C ASN A 96 -18.63 -7.22 -6.82
N GLN A 97 -17.45 -6.60 -6.91
CA GLN A 97 -16.82 -6.32 -8.21
C GLN A 97 -16.37 -7.61 -8.91
N TRP A 98 -15.91 -8.62 -8.17
CA TRP A 98 -15.67 -9.93 -8.73
C TRP A 98 -16.95 -10.56 -9.29
N THR A 99 -18.09 -10.40 -8.60
CA THR A 99 -19.39 -10.86 -9.10
C THR A 99 -19.73 -10.19 -10.42
N ASP A 100 -19.57 -8.87 -10.54
CA ASP A 100 -19.79 -8.14 -11.80
C ASP A 100 -18.90 -8.68 -12.92
N ILE A 101 -17.62 -8.93 -12.66
CA ILE A 101 -16.67 -9.47 -13.64
C ILE A 101 -17.06 -10.89 -14.08
N ILE A 102 -17.46 -11.75 -13.14
CA ILE A 102 -17.80 -13.15 -13.42
C ILE A 102 -19.10 -13.25 -14.26
N LEU A 103 -20.07 -12.40 -13.97
CA LEU A 103 -21.34 -12.37 -14.72
C LEU A 103 -21.18 -11.91 -16.18
N ASP A 104 -20.17 -11.08 -16.44
CA ASP A 104 -19.85 -10.58 -17.78
C ASP A 104 -18.36 -10.80 -18.11
N LEU A 105 -17.89 -12.04 -17.98
CA LEU A 105 -16.48 -12.41 -18.11
C LEU A 105 -15.94 -12.01 -19.50
N PRO A 106 -14.91 -11.16 -19.57
CA PRO A 106 -14.37 -10.69 -20.85
C PRO A 106 -13.63 -11.80 -21.61
N ASN A 107 -13.39 -11.59 -22.91
CA ASN A 107 -12.65 -12.56 -23.73
C ASN A 107 -11.21 -12.78 -23.24
N LYS A 108 -10.55 -11.70 -22.78
CA LYS A 108 -9.23 -11.73 -22.17
C LYS A 108 -9.17 -10.81 -20.96
N MET A 109 -8.54 -11.27 -19.90
CA MET A 109 -8.35 -10.47 -18.68
C MET A 109 -6.96 -10.66 -18.10
N TYR A 110 -6.28 -9.54 -17.85
CA TYR A 110 -4.96 -9.52 -17.25
C TYR A 110 -4.94 -8.72 -15.96
N GLY A 111 -4.52 -9.37 -14.89
CA GLY A 111 -4.32 -8.75 -13.58
C GLY A 111 -2.89 -8.28 -13.39
N LEU A 112 -2.72 -7.11 -12.80
CA LEU A 112 -1.43 -6.60 -12.33
C LEU A 112 -1.53 -6.37 -10.83
N THR A 113 -0.59 -6.91 -10.06
CA THR A 113 -0.51 -6.70 -8.62
C THR A 113 0.92 -6.80 -8.14
N GLY A 114 1.23 -6.26 -6.98
CA GLY A 114 2.51 -6.50 -6.28
C GLY A 114 2.29 -7.28 -4.98
N THR A 115 1.04 -7.62 -4.69
CA THR A 115 0.62 -8.17 -3.40
C THR A 115 -0.58 -9.09 -3.55
N PRO A 116 -0.45 -10.21 -4.29
CA PRO A 116 -1.57 -11.11 -4.50
C PRO A 116 -2.11 -11.63 -3.14
N PRO A 117 -3.43 -11.72 -2.98
CA PRO A 117 -4.01 -12.27 -1.76
C PRO A 117 -3.67 -13.76 -1.64
N ASN A 118 -3.33 -14.20 -0.42
CA ASN A 118 -2.93 -15.58 -0.14
C ASN A 118 -3.99 -16.39 0.62
N LYS A 119 -5.11 -15.76 1.00
CA LYS A 119 -6.21 -16.42 1.75
C LYS A 119 -7.54 -15.68 1.59
N GLY A 120 -8.61 -16.37 1.91
CA GLY A 120 -9.98 -15.83 1.87
C GLY A 120 -10.57 -15.76 0.46
N GLN A 121 -11.79 -15.25 0.35
CA GLN A 121 -12.55 -15.24 -0.90
C GLN A 121 -11.83 -14.52 -2.04
N LYS A 122 -11.08 -13.45 -1.74
CA LYS A 122 -10.29 -12.73 -2.74
C LYS A 122 -9.22 -13.62 -3.38
N ALA A 123 -8.53 -14.45 -2.58
CA ALA A 123 -7.56 -15.40 -3.12
C ALA A 123 -8.27 -16.45 -3.98
N THR A 124 -9.37 -17.02 -3.50
CA THR A 124 -10.17 -17.98 -4.26
C THR A 124 -10.58 -17.41 -5.61
N ASN A 125 -11.15 -16.20 -5.64
CA ASN A 125 -11.57 -15.57 -6.89
C ASN A 125 -10.38 -15.31 -7.83
N LEU A 126 -9.28 -14.73 -7.32
CA LEU A 126 -8.10 -14.46 -8.13
C LEU A 126 -7.57 -15.74 -8.79
N TYR A 127 -7.31 -16.76 -7.99
CA TYR A 127 -6.69 -18.00 -8.51
C TYR A 127 -7.64 -18.85 -9.36
N SER A 128 -8.97 -18.71 -9.18
CA SER A 128 -9.95 -19.40 -10.02
C SER A 128 -10.18 -18.73 -11.36
N TYR A 129 -10.16 -17.40 -11.42
CA TYR A 129 -10.56 -16.66 -12.63
C TYR A 129 -9.42 -15.92 -13.32
N CYS A 130 -8.35 -15.56 -12.62
CA CYS A 130 -7.21 -14.83 -13.19
C CYS A 130 -5.91 -15.18 -12.47
N PRO A 131 -5.45 -16.45 -12.55
CA PRO A 131 -4.34 -16.97 -11.74
C PRO A 131 -3.03 -16.23 -11.99
N VAL A 132 -2.17 -16.22 -10.97
CA VAL A 132 -0.81 -15.67 -11.08
C VAL A 132 0.04 -16.66 -11.90
N VAL A 133 0.52 -16.20 -13.06
CA VAL A 133 1.35 -17.00 -13.98
C VAL A 133 2.79 -16.47 -14.10
N TYR A 134 3.01 -15.25 -13.66
CA TYR A 134 4.33 -14.61 -13.63
C TYR A 134 4.52 -13.90 -12.29
N SER A 135 5.68 -14.10 -11.66
CA SER A 135 6.01 -13.44 -10.39
C SER A 135 7.45 -12.95 -10.40
N LYS A 136 7.63 -11.73 -9.87
CA LYS A 136 8.94 -11.16 -9.60
C LYS A 136 8.93 -10.48 -8.24
N LYS A 137 9.61 -11.08 -7.27
CA LYS A 137 9.61 -10.65 -5.88
C LYS A 137 10.57 -9.50 -5.62
N LEU A 138 10.33 -8.77 -4.51
CA LEU A 138 11.13 -7.62 -4.11
C LEU A 138 12.59 -8.03 -3.83
N GLU A 139 12.77 -9.17 -3.17
CA GLU A 139 14.07 -9.71 -2.79
C GLU A 139 14.96 -10.03 -4.01
N GLU A 140 14.32 -10.44 -5.11
CA GLU A 140 15.01 -10.73 -6.38
C GLU A 140 15.48 -9.48 -7.14
N THR A 141 15.09 -8.30 -6.68
CA THR A 141 15.34 -7.01 -7.35
C THR A 141 16.13 -6.03 -6.50
N THR A 142 16.41 -6.41 -5.26
CA THR A 142 17.25 -5.64 -4.33
C THR A 142 18.67 -5.52 -4.90
N GLY A 143 19.22 -4.31 -4.88
CA GLY A 143 20.54 -4.01 -5.48
C GLY A 143 20.57 -3.89 -7.01
N ILE A 144 19.48 -4.27 -7.72
CA ILE A 144 19.36 -4.16 -9.19
C ILE A 144 18.47 -2.98 -9.58
N THR A 145 17.25 -2.93 -9.03
CA THR A 145 16.25 -1.89 -9.31
C THR A 145 15.73 -1.21 -8.04
N ASN A 146 15.95 -1.81 -6.89
CA ASN A 146 15.58 -1.29 -5.59
C ASN A 146 16.81 -1.20 -4.68
N LYS A 147 16.82 -0.19 -3.80
CA LYS A 147 17.84 -0.08 -2.74
C LYS A 147 17.83 -1.31 -1.84
N ASP A 148 18.98 -1.68 -1.35
CA ASP A 148 19.10 -2.52 -0.17
C ASP A 148 18.42 -1.84 1.02
N TYR A 149 17.87 -2.62 1.92
CA TYR A 149 17.19 -2.09 3.08
C TYR A 149 17.40 -2.96 4.34
N ASP A 150 17.37 -2.30 5.48
CA ASP A 150 17.39 -2.92 6.79
C ASP A 150 16.07 -2.64 7.51
N ILE A 151 15.48 -3.68 8.11
CA ILE A 151 14.26 -3.54 8.93
C ILE A 151 14.67 -3.54 10.40
N TRP A 152 14.34 -2.45 11.09
CA TRP A 152 14.58 -2.25 12.50
C TRP A 152 13.27 -2.34 13.26
N VAL A 153 13.07 -3.43 13.99
CA VAL A 153 11.87 -3.61 14.83
C VAL A 153 12.15 -3.04 16.22
N HIS A 154 11.39 -2.01 16.59
CA HIS A 154 11.48 -1.36 17.89
C HIS A 154 10.34 -1.87 18.78
N LYS A 155 10.69 -2.58 19.85
CA LYS A 155 9.75 -3.01 20.87
C LYS A 155 9.66 -1.94 21.95
N VAL A 156 8.45 -1.46 22.21
CA VAL A 156 8.17 -0.37 23.15
C VAL A 156 7.23 -0.87 24.24
N ARG A 157 7.57 -0.67 25.49
CA ARG A 157 6.72 -1.07 26.63
C ARG A 157 5.57 -0.11 26.81
N PRO A 158 4.31 -0.59 26.90
CA PRO A 158 3.18 0.27 27.21
C PRO A 158 3.35 0.99 28.54
N SER A 159 2.87 2.22 28.63
CA SER A 159 2.97 3.03 29.85
C SER A 159 2.22 2.40 31.01
N LEU A 160 2.85 2.39 32.18
CA LEU A 160 2.23 2.02 33.46
C LEU A 160 1.58 3.23 34.16
N GLN A 161 1.76 4.44 33.66
CA GLN A 161 1.15 5.64 34.21
C GLN A 161 -0.37 5.60 34.03
N ARG A 162 -1.11 5.87 35.11
CA ARG A 162 -2.58 5.85 35.12
C ARG A 162 -3.13 7.22 34.69
N ASP A 163 -3.28 7.41 33.42
CA ASP A 163 -3.75 8.68 32.80
C ASP A 163 -4.98 8.49 31.89
N ILE A 164 -5.48 7.26 31.73
CA ILE A 164 -6.64 6.97 30.92
C ILE A 164 -7.87 6.93 31.82
N LEU A 165 -8.72 7.96 31.72
CA LEU A 165 -9.99 8.04 32.47
C LEU A 165 -11.07 7.20 31.80
N LEU A 166 -11.60 6.21 32.51
CA LEU A 166 -12.72 5.40 32.08
C LEU A 166 -14.06 6.09 32.39
N LYS A 167 -15.12 5.68 31.70
CA LYS A 167 -16.49 6.14 31.99
C LYS A 167 -16.93 5.88 33.45
N SER A 168 -16.33 4.92 34.10
CA SER A 168 -16.57 4.59 35.53
C SER A 168 -15.82 5.51 36.50
N GLY A 169 -15.08 6.50 36.03
CA GLY A 169 -14.26 7.38 36.85
C GLY A 169 -12.92 6.78 37.30
N LYS A 170 -12.62 5.51 36.95
CA LYS A 170 -11.34 4.88 37.26
C LYS A 170 -10.26 5.32 36.26
N LEU A 171 -9.04 5.52 36.76
CA LEU A 171 -7.86 5.76 35.94
C LEU A 171 -7.13 4.45 35.64
N TRP A 172 -6.91 4.20 34.36
CA TRP A 172 -6.13 3.06 33.86
C TRP A 172 -4.82 3.51 33.26
N SER A 173 -3.84 2.62 33.27
CA SER A 173 -2.65 2.78 32.44
C SER A 173 -2.90 2.18 31.06
N GLU A 174 -2.07 2.58 30.09
CA GLU A 174 -2.09 1.98 28.75
C GLU A 174 -1.88 0.46 28.78
N ALA A 175 -0.90 0.00 29.58
CA ALA A 175 -0.63 -1.42 29.78
C ALA A 175 -1.86 -2.17 30.35
N ALA A 176 -2.50 -1.62 31.38
CA ALA A 176 -3.68 -2.23 32.00
C ALA A 176 -4.88 -2.31 31.02
N GLN A 177 -5.04 -1.31 30.16
CA GLN A 177 -6.11 -1.29 29.16
C GLN A 177 -5.89 -2.38 28.08
N ILE A 178 -4.68 -2.49 27.58
CA ILE A 178 -4.32 -3.49 26.57
C ILE A 178 -4.48 -4.89 27.13
N GLU A 179 -3.91 -5.14 28.32
CA GLU A 179 -4.03 -6.43 29.01
C GLU A 179 -5.47 -6.85 29.27
N PHE A 180 -6.33 -5.91 29.67
CA PHE A 180 -7.76 -6.19 29.89
C PHE A 180 -8.45 -6.60 28.60
N TYR A 181 -8.25 -5.88 27.49
CA TYR A 181 -8.87 -6.22 26.23
C TYR A 181 -8.34 -7.54 25.67
N ASP A 182 -7.05 -7.80 25.80
CA ASP A 182 -6.42 -9.04 25.33
C ASP A 182 -6.99 -10.25 26.12
N LYS A 183 -6.91 -10.23 27.46
CA LYS A 183 -7.42 -11.32 28.32
C LYS A 183 -8.92 -11.55 28.10
N THR A 184 -9.70 -10.48 27.91
CA THR A 184 -11.13 -10.61 27.73
C THR A 184 -11.46 -11.13 26.32
N TYR A 185 -10.73 -10.68 25.30
CA TYR A 185 -10.85 -11.22 23.94
C TYR A 185 -10.50 -12.71 23.88
N LEU A 186 -9.41 -13.12 24.50
CA LEU A 186 -8.99 -14.53 24.53
C LEU A 186 -10.06 -15.44 25.13
N LYS A 187 -10.79 -14.97 26.15
CA LYS A 187 -11.91 -15.69 26.78
C LYS A 187 -13.18 -15.72 25.96
N THR A 188 -13.57 -14.59 25.36
CA THR A 188 -14.89 -14.42 24.76
C THR A 188 -14.89 -14.56 23.24
N LYS A 189 -13.74 -14.40 22.60
CA LYS A 189 -13.55 -14.30 21.13
C LYS A 189 -14.44 -13.23 20.48
N SER A 190 -14.86 -12.24 21.26
CA SER A 190 -15.75 -11.17 20.80
C SER A 190 -15.06 -10.26 19.78
N PHE A 191 -15.66 -10.11 18.61
CA PHE A 191 -15.15 -9.23 17.54
C PHE A 191 -15.00 -7.77 18.01
N ASN A 192 -15.94 -7.27 18.80
CA ASN A 192 -15.87 -5.89 19.33
C ASN A 192 -14.68 -5.70 20.28
N LEU A 193 -14.33 -6.72 21.08
CA LEU A 193 -13.15 -6.65 21.95
C LEU A 193 -11.86 -6.73 21.17
N MET A 194 -11.81 -7.53 20.10
CA MET A 194 -10.69 -7.56 19.17
C MET A 194 -10.46 -6.17 18.56
N ILE A 195 -11.51 -5.49 18.12
CA ILE A 195 -11.40 -4.12 17.58
C ILE A 195 -10.84 -3.17 18.64
N LYS A 196 -11.34 -3.22 19.88
CA LYS A 196 -10.86 -2.37 20.97
C LYS A 196 -9.39 -2.64 21.31
N LEU A 197 -8.97 -3.90 21.32
CA LEU A 197 -7.58 -4.30 21.52
C LEU A 197 -6.69 -3.70 20.41
N ILE A 198 -7.05 -3.92 19.15
CA ILE A 198 -6.32 -3.36 17.99
C ILE A 198 -6.24 -1.83 18.08
N GLN A 199 -7.35 -1.16 18.43
CA GLN A 199 -7.39 0.29 18.59
C GLN A 199 -6.50 0.77 19.74
N SER A 200 -6.46 0.05 20.87
CA SER A 200 -5.60 0.40 22.00
C SER A 200 -4.12 0.27 21.64
N ILE A 201 -3.74 -0.81 20.94
CA ILE A 201 -2.38 -1.01 20.44
C ILE A 201 -2.01 0.05 19.40
N SER A 202 -2.93 0.36 18.50
CA SER A 202 -2.67 1.29 17.39
C SER A 202 -2.59 2.74 17.86
N ARG A 203 -3.37 3.12 18.87
CA ARG A 203 -3.42 4.48 19.42
C ARG A 203 -2.51 4.69 20.64
N SER A 204 -1.57 3.79 20.85
CA SER A 204 -0.61 3.85 21.96
C SER A 204 0.15 5.18 21.96
N LYS A 205 -0.02 5.96 23.01
CA LYS A 205 0.71 7.23 23.23
C LYS A 205 2.20 6.99 23.38
N THR A 206 2.57 5.88 24.03
CA THR A 206 3.97 5.50 24.22
C THR A 206 4.67 5.28 22.90
N LYS A 207 4.00 4.63 21.93
CA LYS A 207 4.54 4.46 20.55
C LYS A 207 4.75 5.81 19.88
N ILE A 208 3.80 6.73 20.00
CA ILE A 208 3.90 8.06 19.39
C ILE A 208 5.05 8.86 19.99
N GLN A 209 5.21 8.85 21.32
CA GLN A 209 6.33 9.49 21.99
C GLN A 209 7.67 8.91 21.57
N TYR A 210 7.74 7.59 21.39
CA TYR A 210 8.93 6.92 20.87
C TYR A 210 9.24 7.35 19.43
N VAL A 211 8.21 7.38 18.55
CA VAL A 211 8.35 7.84 17.17
C VAL A 211 8.82 9.28 17.11
N LYS A 212 8.31 10.16 17.98
CA LYS A 212 8.77 11.56 18.08
C LYS A 212 10.28 11.65 18.31
N LYS A 213 10.78 10.93 19.32
CA LYS A 213 12.22 10.88 19.62
C LYS A 213 13.05 10.25 18.50
N LEU A 214 12.50 9.26 17.80
CA LEU A 214 13.17 8.64 16.66
C LEU A 214 13.21 9.59 15.46
N ALA A 215 12.10 10.26 15.16
CA ALA A 215 11.99 11.22 14.08
C ALA A 215 12.90 12.45 14.25
N GLU A 216 13.14 12.89 15.48
CA GLU A 216 14.10 13.98 15.77
C GLU A 216 15.52 13.63 15.30
N LYS A 217 15.89 12.36 15.34
CA LYS A 217 17.22 11.86 14.94
C LYS A 217 17.33 11.63 13.43
N MET A 218 16.22 11.54 12.72
CA MET A 218 16.20 11.35 11.27
C MET A 218 16.55 12.66 10.58
N LYS A 219 17.40 12.58 9.55
CA LYS A 219 17.66 13.73 8.68
C LYS A 219 16.45 13.98 7.77
N ARG A 220 16.02 12.95 7.04
CA ARG A 220 14.88 13.00 6.12
C ARG A 220 14.11 11.70 6.21
N GLY A 221 12.80 11.78 6.39
CA GLY A 221 12.00 10.57 6.57
C GLY A 221 10.51 10.73 6.38
N LEU A 222 9.87 9.60 6.09
CA LEU A 222 8.43 9.46 5.93
C LEU A 222 7.87 8.64 7.10
N ILE A 223 6.82 9.15 7.73
CA ILE A 223 6.22 8.55 8.90
C ILE A 223 4.80 8.12 8.59
N PHE A 224 4.53 6.81 8.63
CA PHE A 224 3.21 6.24 8.43
C PHE A 224 2.48 6.06 9.76
N VAL A 225 1.33 6.72 9.89
CA VAL A 225 0.43 6.61 11.04
C VAL A 225 -0.96 6.14 10.61
N GLU A 226 -1.89 5.97 11.55
CA GLU A 226 -3.25 5.50 11.26
C GLU A 226 -4.31 6.58 11.34
N THR A 227 -4.12 7.55 12.22
CA THR A 227 -5.16 8.52 12.53
C THR A 227 -4.67 9.96 12.40
N ILE A 228 -5.63 10.88 12.20
CA ILE A 228 -5.36 12.32 12.12
C ILE A 228 -4.83 12.84 13.46
N GLU A 229 -5.33 12.29 14.57
CA GLU A 229 -4.87 12.63 15.91
C GLU A 229 -3.38 12.35 16.06
N GLN A 230 -2.90 11.22 15.54
CA GLN A 230 -1.48 10.87 15.54
C GLN A 230 -0.64 11.83 14.69
N CYS A 231 -1.16 12.27 13.53
CA CYS A 231 -0.48 13.31 12.74
C CYS A 231 -0.30 14.60 13.56
N LYS A 232 -1.37 15.05 14.21
CA LYS A 232 -1.35 16.27 15.06
C LYS A 232 -0.42 16.12 16.25
N GLU A 233 -0.42 14.96 16.89
CA GLU A 233 0.43 14.70 18.06
C GLU A 233 1.92 14.66 17.71
N LEU A 234 2.27 14.15 16.53
CA LEU A 234 3.65 14.18 16.02
C LEU A 234 4.11 15.60 15.68
N GLY A 235 3.21 16.47 15.19
CA GLY A 235 3.49 17.89 14.95
C GLY A 235 4.33 18.18 13.71
N TYR A 236 4.53 17.22 12.80
CA TYR A 236 5.19 17.42 11.52
C TYR A 236 4.16 17.72 10.41
N PRO A 237 4.57 18.35 9.29
CA PRO A 237 3.72 18.50 8.12
C PRO A 237 3.08 17.18 7.71
N ALA A 238 1.76 17.21 7.43
CA ALA A 238 1.00 16.00 7.19
C ALA A 238 0.44 15.95 5.76
N TYR A 239 0.32 14.73 5.23
CA TYR A 239 -0.31 14.43 3.96
C TYR A 239 -1.51 13.50 4.17
N HIS A 240 -2.72 14.05 4.12
CA HIS A 240 -3.98 13.28 4.18
C HIS A 240 -5.15 14.11 3.70
N THR A 241 -6.29 13.46 3.41
CA THR A 241 -7.46 14.09 2.75
C THR A 241 -8.13 15.23 3.52
N LYS A 242 -7.91 15.36 4.83
CA LYS A 242 -8.48 16.44 5.66
C LYS A 242 -7.46 17.52 5.99
N GLU A 243 -6.22 17.44 5.51
CA GLU A 243 -5.20 18.46 5.68
C GLU A 243 -5.32 19.49 4.56
N LYS A 244 -5.47 20.79 4.92
CA LYS A 244 -5.65 21.87 3.95
C LYS A 244 -4.43 22.03 3.04
N ASP A 245 -3.24 21.94 3.63
CA ASP A 245 -1.96 22.09 2.94
C ASP A 245 -1.38 20.75 2.45
N SER A 246 -2.21 19.72 2.33
CA SER A 246 -1.79 18.35 2.03
C SER A 246 -0.88 18.26 0.79
N GLU A 247 -1.34 18.77 -0.34
CA GLU A 247 -0.58 18.72 -1.60
C GLU A 247 0.67 19.61 -1.53
N LYS A 248 0.60 20.76 -0.90
CA LYS A 248 1.74 21.66 -0.66
C LYS A 248 2.79 20.97 0.21
N ASN A 249 2.38 20.35 1.32
CA ASN A 249 3.30 19.59 2.18
C ASN A 249 4.00 18.46 1.42
N LEU A 250 3.29 17.80 0.52
CA LEU A 250 3.87 16.77 -0.34
C LEU A 250 4.92 17.34 -1.30
N GLU A 251 4.62 18.46 -1.96
CA GLU A 251 5.55 19.11 -2.89
C GLU A 251 6.75 19.70 -2.14
N ASP A 252 6.56 20.31 -0.98
CA ASP A 252 7.64 20.81 -0.14
C ASP A 252 8.54 19.66 0.38
N PHE A 253 7.95 18.48 0.65
CA PHE A 253 8.73 17.29 0.97
C PHE A 253 9.50 16.77 -0.25
N LYS A 254 8.89 16.69 -1.43
CA LYS A 254 9.57 16.26 -2.67
C LYS A 254 10.74 17.18 -3.02
N SER A 255 10.54 18.50 -2.90
CA SER A 255 11.57 19.50 -3.20
C SER A 255 12.65 19.64 -2.12
N GLY A 256 12.55 18.95 -0.99
CA GLY A 256 13.49 19.03 0.12
C GLY A 256 13.36 20.27 1.00
N LYS A 257 12.27 21.05 0.88
CA LYS A 257 12.02 22.20 1.76
C LYS A 257 11.63 21.75 3.17
N ILE A 258 11.03 20.58 3.30
CA ILE A 258 10.77 19.94 4.58
C ILE A 258 11.38 18.54 4.61
N ASP A 259 11.92 18.17 5.76
CA ASP A 259 12.65 16.91 5.91
C ASP A 259 11.80 15.74 6.41
N LYS A 260 10.62 16.03 6.95
CA LYS A 260 9.74 15.02 7.54
C LYS A 260 8.32 15.22 7.07
N LEU A 261 7.69 14.12 6.64
CA LEU A 261 6.28 14.11 6.24
C LEU A 261 5.56 12.98 6.97
N VAL A 262 4.44 13.30 7.59
CA VAL A 262 3.55 12.30 8.21
C VAL A 262 2.41 11.99 7.25
N THR A 263 2.08 10.72 7.07
CA THR A 263 0.96 10.32 6.23
C THR A 263 0.09 9.26 6.88
N ILE A 264 -1.21 9.31 6.60
CA ILE A 264 -2.17 8.31 7.05
C ILE A 264 -2.29 7.25 5.96
N ASN A 265 -2.14 5.98 6.35
CA ASN A 265 -2.27 4.81 5.48
C ASN A 265 -1.27 4.78 4.33
N GLN A 266 -1.73 5.01 3.13
CA GLN A 266 -0.91 4.92 1.92
C GLN A 266 -0.83 6.29 1.25
N LEU A 267 0.36 6.68 0.87
CA LEU A 267 0.52 7.70 -0.16
C LEU A 267 -0.21 7.26 -1.43
N LYS A 268 -0.79 8.21 -2.15
CA LYS A 268 -1.41 7.92 -3.45
C LYS A 268 -0.45 7.07 -4.31
N ALA A 269 -0.98 6.13 -5.06
CA ALA A 269 -0.19 5.36 -6.01
C ALA A 269 0.55 6.32 -6.97
N GLY A 270 1.75 5.94 -7.39
CA GLY A 270 2.58 6.76 -8.28
C GLY A 270 3.49 7.80 -7.60
N ILE A 271 3.31 8.12 -6.31
CA ILE A 271 4.22 9.02 -5.61
C ILE A 271 5.53 8.29 -5.30
N THR A 272 6.64 8.82 -5.78
CA THR A 272 8.00 8.34 -5.53
C THR A 272 8.86 9.44 -4.91
N PHE A 273 9.88 9.02 -4.17
CA PHE A 273 10.87 9.93 -3.57
C PHE A 273 12.26 9.38 -3.87
N ASP A 274 13.10 10.17 -4.51
CA ASP A 274 14.41 9.70 -4.96
C ASP A 274 15.43 9.65 -3.82
N ASP A 275 15.35 10.57 -2.89
CA ASP A 275 16.28 10.75 -1.77
C ASP A 275 15.73 10.28 -0.40
N LEU A 276 14.74 9.41 -0.40
CA LEU A 276 14.15 8.86 0.82
C LEU A 276 14.91 7.60 1.26
N TYR A 277 15.48 7.65 2.46
CA TYR A 277 16.27 6.55 3.04
C TYR A 277 15.71 6.04 4.36
N GLU A 278 14.82 6.78 5.00
CA GLU A 278 14.27 6.39 6.30
C GLU A 278 12.75 6.45 6.28
N VAL A 279 12.13 5.37 6.74
CA VAL A 279 10.67 5.26 6.89
C VAL A 279 10.35 4.73 8.27
N ILE A 280 9.39 5.37 8.94
CA ILE A 280 8.83 4.87 10.20
C ILE A 280 7.42 4.35 9.92
N ILE A 281 7.14 3.13 10.36
CA ILE A 281 5.82 2.49 10.31
C ILE A 281 5.34 2.32 11.74
N LEU A 282 4.40 3.18 12.17
CA LEU A 282 3.86 3.17 13.53
C LEU A 282 3.04 1.90 13.82
N HIS A 283 2.45 1.31 12.79
CA HIS A 283 1.69 0.06 12.87
C HIS A 283 2.05 -0.88 11.74
N ALA A 284 2.57 -2.05 12.08
CA ALA A 284 2.63 -3.18 11.20
C ALA A 284 1.30 -3.94 11.31
N TYR A 285 0.47 -3.86 10.28
CA TYR A 285 -0.70 -4.73 10.18
C TYR A 285 -0.31 -6.14 9.81
N SER A 286 -1.18 -7.08 10.15
CA SER A 286 -1.06 -8.49 9.73
C SER A 286 -1.11 -8.69 8.20
N SER A 287 -1.49 -7.67 7.41
CA SER A 287 -1.42 -7.74 5.95
C SER A 287 -0.04 -7.29 5.46
N ASN A 288 0.77 -8.23 4.98
CA ASN A 288 2.07 -7.97 4.34
C ASN A 288 1.97 -6.90 3.23
N ASN A 289 0.83 -6.81 2.56
CA ASN A 289 0.59 -5.92 1.43
C ASN A 289 0.79 -4.44 1.78
N ARG A 290 0.22 -3.98 2.90
CA ARG A 290 0.35 -2.57 3.31
C ARG A 290 1.76 -2.24 3.77
N ALA A 291 2.40 -3.15 4.50
CA ALA A 291 3.78 -2.98 4.94
C ALA A 291 4.72 -2.90 3.74
N GLN A 292 4.62 -3.81 2.79
CA GLN A 292 5.41 -3.82 1.55
C GLN A 292 5.23 -2.54 0.73
N GLN A 293 3.99 -2.05 0.59
CA GLN A 293 3.71 -0.80 -0.12
C GLN A 293 4.33 0.42 0.58
N ARG A 294 4.36 0.45 1.92
CA ARG A 294 5.01 1.51 2.69
C ARG A 294 6.53 1.45 2.56
N ILE A 295 7.10 0.26 2.68
CA ILE A 295 8.53 -0.01 2.51
C ILE A 295 9.00 0.42 1.11
N GLY A 296 8.27 0.02 0.08
CA GLY A 296 8.60 0.34 -1.31
C GLY A 296 8.76 1.84 -1.62
N ARG A 297 8.24 2.73 -0.77
CA ARG A 297 8.43 4.18 -0.96
C ARG A 297 9.86 4.63 -0.70
N ALA A 298 10.61 3.93 0.15
CA ALA A 298 12.00 4.22 0.48
C ALA A 298 13.00 3.48 -0.40
N LEU A 299 12.53 2.61 -1.32
CA LEU A 299 13.41 1.71 -2.07
C LEU A 299 13.77 2.21 -3.47
N ASN A 300 13.60 3.49 -3.78
CA ASN A 300 14.02 4.01 -5.07
C ASN A 300 15.53 3.96 -5.22
N LEU A 301 16.04 3.13 -6.13
CA LEU A 301 17.46 3.07 -6.43
C LEU A 301 17.84 4.26 -7.31
N ILE A 302 18.80 5.03 -6.84
CA ILE A 302 19.46 6.07 -7.62
C ILE A 302 20.77 5.48 -8.13
N GLU A 303 21.07 5.66 -9.41
CA GLU A 303 22.28 5.16 -10.03
C GLU A 303 23.52 5.66 -9.26
N GLY A 304 24.41 4.75 -8.90
CA GLY A 304 25.60 5.05 -8.11
C GLY A 304 25.40 5.17 -6.60
N ASP A 305 24.16 5.09 -6.09
CA ASP A 305 23.88 5.19 -4.66
C ASP A 305 24.02 3.83 -3.97
N LYS A 306 24.93 3.77 -3.00
CA LYS A 306 25.20 2.57 -2.18
C LYS A 306 24.54 2.62 -0.81
N LYS A 307 23.77 3.66 -0.49
CA LYS A 307 23.11 3.79 0.82
C LYS A 307 21.93 2.84 0.93
N LYS A 308 21.87 2.11 2.03
CA LYS A 308 20.72 1.30 2.37
C LYS A 308 19.57 2.13 2.93
N ALA A 309 18.35 1.73 2.62
CA ALA A 309 17.17 2.29 3.27
C ALA A 309 16.97 1.70 4.68
N LYS A 310 16.50 2.50 5.62
CA LYS A 310 16.17 2.08 6.98
C LYS A 310 14.66 2.11 7.18
N ILE A 311 14.11 0.97 7.54
CA ILE A 311 12.68 0.80 7.79
C ILE A 311 12.47 0.54 9.28
N HIS A 312 11.91 1.49 9.98
CA HIS A 312 11.61 1.37 11.39
C HIS A 312 10.18 0.92 11.60
N VAL A 313 9.99 -0.22 12.23
CA VAL A 313 8.67 -0.78 12.57
C VAL A 313 8.49 -0.71 14.08
N ILE A 314 7.43 -0.05 14.54
CA ILE A 314 7.17 0.16 15.96
C ILE A 314 6.12 -0.81 16.45
N CYS A 315 6.51 -1.70 17.36
CA CYS A 315 5.64 -2.68 18.01
C CYS A 315 5.56 -2.41 19.50
N LEU A 316 4.48 -2.83 20.14
CA LEU A 316 4.49 -2.94 21.61
C LEU A 316 5.22 -4.23 22.00
N GLU A 317 5.88 -4.19 23.14
CA GLU A 317 6.44 -5.38 23.78
C GLU A 317 5.29 -6.19 24.38
N ASP A 318 5.33 -7.52 24.21
CA ASP A 318 4.34 -8.48 24.73
C ASP A 318 4.30 -8.49 26.27
#